data_229bea5f2a056f7d2b5d0d426ec0481c
#
_entry.id   229bea5f2a056f7d2b5d0d426ec0481c
#
_cell.length_a   1.000
_cell.length_b   1.000
_cell.length_c   1.000
_cell.angle_alpha   90.00
_cell.angle_beta   90.00
_cell.angle_gamma   90.00
#
_symmetry.space_group_name_H-M   'P 1'
#
loop_
_entity.id
_entity.type
_entity.pdbx_description
1 polymer ?
#
loop_
_entity_poly.entity_id
_entity_poly.type
_entity_poly.pdbx_seq_one_letter_code
_entity_poly.pdbx_strand_id
1 'polypeptide(L)'
;MRALLLNSSPHGEASHGYRLAKEMVGTLDMQVVERDLVADPLPPISKSYATAVTSGNHHGGVFDWSERVIREVEDTDLLIIATPMHNFTVPAALKLWIDHVLRINRTFESTSTGKVGLMRDRPTFVLVGSGGFHSGERARQPDFLTPYLRYALESIGIQSISFILMQGLVGGDASVSEALSGARSALSRHVPFNRVAPVTA
;
A
#
# COMPACT_ATOMS: atom_id res chain seq x y z
N MET A 1 13.51 7.49 -12.69
CA MET A 1 12.61 6.52 -12.05
C MET A 1 11.68 7.26 -11.07
N ARG A 2 10.46 6.77 -10.88
CA ARG A 2 9.45 7.41 -10.01
C ARG A 2 8.96 6.40 -8.97
N ALA A 3 8.75 6.86 -7.75
CA ALA A 3 8.14 6.08 -6.66
C ALA A 3 6.80 6.71 -6.27
N LEU A 4 5.77 5.89 -6.03
CA LEU A 4 4.55 6.29 -5.36
C LEU A 4 4.64 5.88 -3.90
N LEU A 5 4.57 6.86 -3.00
CA LEU A 5 4.45 6.65 -1.56
C LEU A 5 3.02 6.93 -1.12
N LEU A 6 2.30 5.87 -0.76
CA LEU A 6 0.92 5.89 -0.33
C LEU A 6 0.84 5.84 1.20
N ASN A 7 0.25 6.85 1.82
CA ASN A 7 -0.04 6.86 3.26
C ASN A 7 -1.53 6.63 3.52
N SER A 8 -1.86 5.70 4.41
CA SER A 8 -3.24 5.46 4.86
C SER A 8 -3.42 5.57 6.38
N SER A 9 -2.38 6.07 7.07
CA SER A 9 -2.43 6.25 8.51
C SER A 9 -3.10 7.57 8.89
N PRO A 10 -4.09 7.57 9.81
CA PRO A 10 -4.69 8.80 10.32
C PRO A 10 -3.73 9.65 11.18
N HIS A 11 -2.58 9.11 11.54
CA HIS A 11 -1.55 9.84 12.29
C HIS A 11 -0.65 10.72 11.40
N GLY A 12 -0.83 10.69 10.06
CA GLY A 12 -0.03 11.49 9.12
C GLY A 12 1.48 11.38 9.41
N GLU A 13 2.15 12.52 9.54
CA GLU A 13 3.59 12.59 9.84
C GLU A 13 4.00 11.99 11.20
N ALA A 14 3.08 11.76 12.12
CA ALA A 14 3.36 11.06 13.39
C ALA A 14 3.38 9.53 13.24
N SER A 15 2.95 9.00 12.09
CA SER A 15 2.95 7.57 11.82
C SER A 15 4.38 7.02 11.70
N HIS A 16 4.73 6.04 12.51
CA HIS A 16 6.04 5.37 12.45
C HIS A 16 6.31 4.75 11.08
N GLY A 17 5.30 4.06 10.50
CA GLY A 17 5.42 3.43 9.19
C GLY A 17 5.60 4.43 8.06
N TYR A 18 4.87 5.53 8.08
CA TYR A 18 4.98 6.57 7.06
C TYR A 18 6.33 7.29 7.13
N ARG A 19 6.79 7.66 8.34
CA ARG A 19 8.13 8.26 8.52
C ARG A 19 9.24 7.34 8.04
N LEU A 20 9.18 6.06 8.39
CA LEU A 20 10.16 5.08 7.90
C LEU A 20 10.13 4.95 6.37
N ALA A 21 8.94 4.92 5.77
CA ALA A 21 8.80 4.87 4.32
C ALA A 21 9.41 6.11 3.64
N LYS A 22 9.15 7.31 4.17
CA LYS A 22 9.76 8.57 3.68
C LYS A 22 11.29 8.55 3.82
N GLU A 23 11.80 8.14 4.97
CA GLU A 23 13.23 7.97 5.21
C GLU A 23 13.86 7.06 4.16
N MET A 24 13.29 5.87 3.97
CA MET A 24 13.86 4.86 3.07
C MET A 24 13.77 5.27 1.59
N VAL A 25 12.65 5.81 1.13
CA VAL A 25 12.53 6.26 -0.27
C VAL A 25 13.41 7.48 -0.54
N GLY A 26 13.60 8.36 0.45
CA GLY A 26 14.49 9.50 0.36
C GLY A 26 15.97 9.16 0.16
N THR A 27 16.37 7.92 0.43
CA THR A 27 17.73 7.43 0.13
C THR A 27 17.93 7.05 -1.34
N LEU A 28 16.85 6.97 -2.11
CA LEU A 28 16.88 6.55 -3.51
C LEU A 28 16.93 7.78 -4.43
N ASP A 29 17.67 7.67 -5.52
CA ASP A 29 17.66 8.67 -6.60
C ASP A 29 16.42 8.50 -7.48
N MET A 30 15.25 8.86 -6.91
CA MET A 30 13.94 8.72 -7.55
C MET A 30 13.08 9.97 -7.29
N GLN A 31 12.26 10.33 -8.27
CA GLN A 31 11.18 11.29 -8.03
C GLN A 31 10.09 10.61 -7.19
N VAL A 32 9.77 11.17 -6.03
CA VAL A 32 8.74 10.64 -5.13
C VAL A 32 7.44 11.41 -5.34
N VAL A 33 6.37 10.67 -5.60
CA VAL A 33 4.98 11.17 -5.59
C VAL A 33 4.34 10.67 -4.30
N GLU A 34 3.89 11.58 -3.47
CA GLU A 34 3.21 11.24 -2.21
C GLU A 34 1.69 11.35 -2.38
N ARG A 35 0.96 10.32 -1.91
CA ARG A 35 -0.50 10.29 -1.79
C ARG A 35 -0.88 9.99 -0.36
N ASP A 36 -1.38 10.99 0.36
CA ASP A 36 -1.95 10.81 1.69
C ASP A 36 -3.47 10.64 1.58
N LEU A 37 -3.94 9.42 1.81
CA LEU A 37 -5.36 9.04 1.68
C LEU A 37 -6.24 9.59 2.81
N VAL A 38 -5.63 10.14 3.86
CA VAL A 38 -6.37 10.73 4.98
C VAL A 38 -6.42 12.24 4.86
N ALA A 39 -5.31 12.88 4.44
CA ALA A 39 -5.26 14.31 4.20
C ALA A 39 -5.99 14.74 2.92
N ASP A 40 -5.92 13.91 1.86
CA ASP A 40 -6.66 14.09 0.58
C ASP A 40 -7.52 12.85 0.30
N PRO A 41 -8.68 12.72 1.00
CA PRO A 41 -9.49 11.51 0.95
C PRO A 41 -10.19 11.34 -0.40
N LEU A 42 -10.23 10.10 -0.87
CA LEU A 42 -11.01 9.74 -2.05
C LEU A 42 -12.52 9.80 -1.75
N PRO A 43 -13.35 10.18 -2.72
CA PRO A 43 -14.79 10.13 -2.54
C PRO A 43 -15.28 8.68 -2.40
N PRO A 44 -16.31 8.42 -1.58
CA PRO A 44 -16.94 7.11 -1.50
C PRO A 44 -17.45 6.64 -2.87
N ILE A 45 -17.45 5.32 -3.08
CA ILE A 45 -18.02 4.72 -4.29
C ILE A 45 -19.51 5.09 -4.38
N SER A 46 -19.85 5.84 -5.41
CA SER A 46 -21.22 6.31 -5.63
C SER A 46 -22.09 5.27 -6.36
N LYS A 47 -23.41 5.45 -6.30
CA LYS A 47 -24.35 4.63 -7.09
C LYS A 47 -24.05 4.72 -8.59
N SER A 48 -23.72 5.92 -9.09
CA SER A 48 -23.38 6.12 -10.50
C SER A 48 -22.11 5.37 -10.89
N TYR A 49 -21.08 5.39 -10.02
CA TYR A 49 -19.87 4.61 -10.24
C TYR A 49 -20.17 3.10 -10.29
N ALA A 50 -20.89 2.56 -9.30
CA ALA A 50 -21.24 1.15 -9.25
C ALA A 50 -22.06 0.71 -10.48
N THR A 51 -23.02 1.54 -10.90
CA THR A 51 -23.82 1.28 -12.13
C THR A 51 -22.93 1.29 -13.37
N ALA A 52 -22.02 2.26 -13.50
CA ALA A 52 -21.13 2.35 -14.66
C ALA A 52 -20.18 1.14 -14.77
N VAL A 53 -19.65 0.66 -13.63
CA VAL A 53 -18.81 -0.56 -13.60
C VAL A 53 -19.59 -1.78 -14.09
N THR A 54 -20.87 -1.93 -13.72
CA THR A 54 -21.65 -3.13 -14.05
C THR A 54 -22.27 -3.07 -15.44
N SER A 55 -22.65 -1.87 -15.94
CA SER A 55 -23.30 -1.72 -17.24
C SER A 55 -22.35 -1.55 -18.42
N GLY A 56 -21.08 -1.26 -18.16
CA GLY A 56 -20.11 -0.90 -19.19
C GLY A 56 -20.34 0.46 -19.84
N ASN A 57 -21.39 1.19 -19.44
CA ASN A 57 -21.71 2.52 -19.96
C ASN A 57 -21.08 3.61 -19.09
N HIS A 58 -20.20 4.42 -19.69
CA HIS A 58 -19.44 5.45 -19.00
C HIS A 58 -19.78 6.82 -19.59
N HIS A 59 -20.56 7.61 -18.88
CA HIS A 59 -20.82 8.99 -19.26
C HIS A 59 -20.34 9.95 -18.17
N GLY A 60 -19.61 11.01 -18.60
CA GLY A 60 -19.35 12.21 -17.80
C GLY A 60 -18.52 12.01 -16.51
N GLY A 61 -17.23 11.75 -16.58
CA GLY A 61 -16.32 11.90 -15.41
C GLY A 61 -16.51 10.94 -14.23
N VAL A 62 -17.41 9.95 -14.34
CA VAL A 62 -17.75 9.02 -13.24
C VAL A 62 -16.54 8.24 -12.74
N PHE A 63 -15.52 8.06 -13.57
CA PHE A 63 -14.28 7.35 -13.24
C PHE A 63 -13.06 8.26 -13.00
N ASP A 64 -13.22 9.58 -12.97
CA ASP A 64 -12.08 10.52 -12.90
C ASP A 64 -11.16 10.22 -11.71
N TRP A 65 -11.72 9.99 -10.53
CA TRP A 65 -10.93 9.62 -9.36
C TRP A 65 -10.25 8.26 -9.52
N SER A 66 -10.96 7.27 -10.05
CA SER A 66 -10.39 5.95 -10.35
C SER A 66 -9.26 6.06 -11.37
N GLU A 67 -9.45 6.78 -12.47
CA GLU A 67 -8.41 7.02 -13.48
C GLU A 67 -7.19 7.74 -12.89
N ARG A 68 -7.41 8.73 -12.03
CA ARG A 68 -6.33 9.46 -11.37
C ARG A 68 -5.45 8.52 -10.55
N VAL A 69 -6.03 7.73 -9.64
CA VAL A 69 -5.24 6.86 -8.76
C VAL A 69 -4.64 5.66 -9.51
N ILE A 70 -5.29 5.18 -10.58
CA ILE A 70 -4.74 4.14 -11.46
C ILE A 70 -3.49 4.67 -12.18
N ARG A 71 -3.56 5.87 -12.76
CA ARG A 71 -2.41 6.49 -13.44
C ARG A 71 -1.26 6.77 -12.49
N GLU A 72 -1.53 7.18 -11.25
CA GLU A 72 -0.48 7.35 -10.23
C GLU A 72 0.30 6.05 -10.01
N VAL A 73 -0.37 4.89 -10.03
CA VAL A 73 0.31 3.59 -9.97
C VAL A 73 1.03 3.29 -11.29
N GLU A 74 0.39 3.45 -12.44
CA GLU A 74 0.96 3.14 -13.76
C GLU A 74 2.25 3.91 -14.06
N ASP A 75 2.28 5.19 -13.65
CA ASP A 75 3.39 6.12 -13.91
C ASP A 75 4.60 5.89 -12.99
N THR A 76 4.58 4.89 -12.12
CA THR A 76 5.64 4.65 -11.15
C THR A 76 6.34 3.30 -11.35
N ASP A 77 7.62 3.27 -10.97
CA ASP A 77 8.50 2.10 -11.05
C ASP A 77 8.60 1.36 -9.71
N LEU A 78 8.20 2.03 -8.61
CA LEU A 78 8.22 1.53 -7.24
C LEU A 78 6.95 1.98 -6.51
N LEU A 79 6.27 1.05 -5.84
CA LEU A 79 5.13 1.36 -4.97
C LEU A 79 5.50 1.08 -3.51
N ILE A 80 5.26 2.06 -2.64
CA ILE A 80 5.43 1.92 -1.20
C ILE A 80 4.09 2.27 -0.54
N ILE A 81 3.55 1.36 0.26
CA ILE A 81 2.30 1.55 0.99
C ILE A 81 2.60 1.55 2.49
N ALA A 82 2.44 2.69 3.15
CA ALA A 82 2.50 2.80 4.59
C ALA A 82 1.07 2.72 5.15
N THR A 83 0.80 1.66 5.91
CA THR A 83 -0.56 1.40 6.43
C THR A 83 -0.53 0.88 7.85
N PRO A 84 -1.41 1.34 8.74
CA PRO A 84 -1.66 0.64 9.98
C PRO A 84 -2.58 -0.58 9.74
N MET A 85 -2.52 -1.56 10.64
CA MET A 85 -3.57 -2.57 10.76
C MET A 85 -4.67 -2.02 11.66
N HIS A 86 -5.86 -1.80 11.12
CA HIS A 86 -7.05 -1.39 11.87
C HIS A 86 -8.04 -2.55 11.96
N ASN A 87 -8.39 -2.93 13.20
CA ASN A 87 -9.37 -3.99 13.43
C ASN A 87 -9.08 -5.25 12.58
N PHE A 88 -7.81 -5.69 12.60
CA PHE A 88 -7.29 -6.89 11.95
C PHE A 88 -7.14 -6.83 10.41
N THR A 89 -7.47 -5.69 9.77
CA THR A 89 -7.43 -5.53 8.31
C THR A 89 -6.94 -4.14 7.87
N VAL A 90 -7.11 -3.80 6.61
CA VAL A 90 -6.75 -2.49 6.05
C VAL A 90 -7.65 -1.38 6.60
N PRO A 91 -7.14 -0.15 6.82
CA PRO A 91 -7.97 0.99 7.21
C PRO A 91 -8.92 1.39 6.08
N ALA A 92 -10.03 2.05 6.43
CA ALA A 92 -11.08 2.46 5.49
C ALA A 92 -10.54 3.29 4.32
N ALA A 93 -9.58 4.19 4.58
CA ALA A 93 -8.96 5.02 3.54
C ALA A 93 -8.22 4.16 2.48
N LEU A 94 -7.47 3.13 2.92
CA LEU A 94 -6.80 2.22 1.99
C LEU A 94 -7.81 1.31 1.27
N LYS A 95 -8.87 0.87 1.97
CA LYS A 95 -9.93 0.09 1.31
C LYS A 95 -10.59 0.87 0.19
N LEU A 96 -10.85 2.15 0.41
CA LEU A 96 -11.45 3.01 -0.62
C LEU A 96 -10.51 3.21 -1.82
N TRP A 97 -9.20 3.37 -1.58
CA TRP A 97 -8.21 3.40 -2.65
C TRP A 97 -8.23 2.10 -3.47
N ILE A 98 -8.27 0.94 -2.80
CA ILE A 98 -8.37 -0.37 -3.46
C ILE A 98 -9.63 -0.43 -4.34
N ASP A 99 -10.78 0.05 -3.85
CA ASP A 99 -12.05 0.05 -4.59
C ASP A 99 -12.02 0.94 -5.84
N HIS A 100 -11.21 2.00 -5.83
CA HIS A 100 -10.97 2.84 -7.01
C HIS A 100 -9.96 2.23 -7.99
N VAL A 101 -8.95 1.51 -7.50
CA VAL A 101 -7.89 0.94 -8.33
C VAL A 101 -8.29 -0.40 -8.96
N LEU A 102 -9.03 -1.25 -8.24
CA LEU A 102 -9.54 -2.52 -8.77
C LEU A 102 -10.76 -2.27 -9.66
N ARG A 103 -10.53 -1.98 -10.92
CA ARG A 103 -11.61 -1.73 -11.90
C ARG A 103 -11.55 -2.73 -13.04
N ILE A 104 -12.66 -3.47 -13.23
CA ILE A 104 -12.80 -4.43 -14.32
C ILE A 104 -12.65 -3.75 -15.69
N ASN A 105 -12.00 -4.44 -16.63
CA ASN A 105 -11.68 -3.97 -17.99
C ASN A 105 -10.73 -2.75 -18.00
N ARG A 106 -10.12 -2.39 -16.86
CA ARG A 106 -9.14 -1.31 -16.77
C ARG A 106 -7.85 -1.72 -16.09
N THR A 107 -7.93 -2.37 -14.93
CA THR A 107 -6.78 -2.88 -14.19
C THR A 107 -6.76 -4.39 -14.08
N PHE A 108 -7.86 -5.04 -14.36
CA PHE A 108 -7.97 -6.48 -14.50
C PHE A 108 -9.09 -6.89 -15.44
N GLU A 109 -8.99 -8.10 -15.98
CA GLU A 109 -10.07 -8.79 -16.69
C GLU A 109 -10.58 -9.97 -15.87
N SER A 110 -11.88 -10.29 -16.02
CA SER A 110 -12.48 -11.49 -15.45
C SER A 110 -12.53 -12.57 -16.53
N THR A 111 -11.88 -13.70 -16.24
CA THR A 111 -11.82 -14.87 -17.15
C THR A 111 -12.48 -16.09 -16.51
N SER A 112 -12.65 -17.16 -17.27
CA SER A 112 -13.16 -18.44 -16.75
C SER A 112 -12.26 -19.10 -15.69
N THR A 113 -10.98 -18.68 -15.63
CA THR A 113 -9.99 -19.20 -14.66
C THR A 113 -9.70 -18.23 -13.52
N GLY A 114 -10.35 -17.07 -13.49
CA GLY A 114 -10.15 -16.05 -12.45
C GLY A 114 -9.84 -14.67 -13.01
N LYS A 115 -9.26 -13.82 -12.17
CA LYS A 115 -8.85 -12.47 -12.58
C LYS A 115 -7.46 -12.49 -13.22
N VAL A 116 -7.31 -11.74 -14.31
CA VAL A 116 -6.04 -11.49 -14.98
C VAL A 116 -5.71 -10.00 -14.85
N GLY A 117 -4.61 -9.69 -14.18
CA GLY A 117 -4.16 -8.31 -13.98
C GLY A 117 -3.59 -7.71 -15.27
N LEU A 118 -3.88 -6.43 -15.50
CA LEU A 118 -3.49 -5.69 -16.69
C LEU A 118 -2.35 -4.68 -16.42
N MET A 119 -2.00 -4.45 -15.15
CA MET A 119 -0.92 -3.54 -14.79
C MET A 119 0.44 -4.22 -14.91
N ARG A 120 1.47 -3.44 -15.25
CA ARG A 120 2.86 -3.90 -15.20
C ARG A 120 3.25 -4.20 -13.75
N ASP A 121 3.91 -5.33 -13.52
CA ASP A 121 4.50 -5.64 -12.21
C ASP A 121 5.61 -4.64 -11.85
N ARG A 122 5.74 -4.37 -10.56
CA ARG A 122 6.76 -3.49 -9.98
C ARG A 122 7.08 -3.88 -8.55
N PRO A 123 8.30 -3.62 -8.07
CA PRO A 123 8.63 -3.76 -6.66
C PRO A 123 7.61 -2.99 -5.82
N THR A 124 6.99 -3.69 -4.86
CA THR A 124 5.96 -3.11 -4.00
C THR A 124 6.28 -3.47 -2.55
N PHE A 125 6.44 -2.46 -1.70
CA PHE A 125 6.71 -2.64 -0.28
C PHE A 125 5.53 -2.14 0.53
N VAL A 126 4.99 -3.02 1.38
CA VAL A 126 3.88 -2.69 2.28
C VAL A 126 4.41 -2.68 3.71
N LEU A 127 4.54 -1.48 4.28
CA LEU A 127 4.93 -1.26 5.66
C LEU A 127 3.69 -1.29 6.54
N VAL A 128 3.52 -2.35 7.31
CA VAL A 128 2.33 -2.57 8.16
C VAL A 128 2.67 -2.28 9.61
N GLY A 129 2.06 -1.23 10.17
CA GLY A 129 2.15 -0.91 11.59
C GLY A 129 1.00 -1.50 12.40
N SER A 130 1.29 -2.21 13.48
CA SER A 130 0.25 -2.75 14.37
C SER A 130 0.62 -2.57 15.86
N GLY A 131 -0.38 -2.28 16.68
CA GLY A 131 -0.21 -2.19 18.12
C GLY A 131 0.09 -3.55 18.76
N GLY A 132 -0.56 -4.61 18.30
CA GLY A 132 -0.36 -5.98 18.75
C GLY A 132 0.48 -6.82 17.81
N PHE A 133 0.56 -8.13 18.11
CA PHE A 133 1.27 -9.13 17.32
C PHE A 133 0.29 -10.00 16.56
N HIS A 134 0.43 -10.08 15.24
CA HIS A 134 -0.43 -10.86 14.33
C HIS A 134 0.36 -11.89 13.51
N SER A 135 1.69 -11.95 13.70
CA SER A 135 2.54 -12.96 13.06
C SER A 135 3.68 -13.41 14.00
N GLY A 136 4.31 -14.54 13.67
CA GLY A 136 5.37 -15.17 14.47
C GLY A 136 4.86 -15.79 15.76
N GLU A 137 5.79 -16.21 16.64
CA GLU A 137 5.48 -16.91 17.90
C GLU A 137 4.68 -16.06 18.89
N ARG A 138 4.79 -14.74 18.81
CA ARG A 138 4.07 -13.78 19.65
C ARG A 138 2.66 -13.47 19.16
N ALA A 139 2.20 -14.03 18.03
CA ALA A 139 0.89 -13.75 17.48
C ALA A 139 -0.24 -14.07 18.47
N ARG A 140 -1.15 -13.11 18.65
CA ARG A 140 -2.34 -13.21 19.54
C ARG A 140 -3.62 -12.74 18.86
N GLN A 141 -3.52 -12.31 17.60
CA GLN A 141 -4.65 -11.85 16.81
C GLN A 141 -4.49 -12.32 15.35
N PRO A 142 -5.59 -12.49 14.59
CA PRO A 142 -5.53 -12.88 13.19
C PRO A 142 -4.98 -11.74 12.32
N ASP A 143 -4.43 -12.13 11.19
CA ASP A 143 -4.03 -11.23 10.11
C ASP A 143 -4.96 -11.41 8.91
N PHE A 144 -5.88 -10.46 8.72
CA PHE A 144 -6.71 -10.36 7.53
C PHE A 144 -6.22 -9.26 6.59
N LEU A 145 -5.15 -8.51 6.95
CA LEU A 145 -4.60 -7.45 6.14
C LEU A 145 -3.70 -8.00 5.03
N THR A 146 -2.65 -8.75 5.44
CA THR A 146 -1.61 -9.15 4.48
C THR A 146 -2.14 -10.07 3.38
N PRO A 147 -2.94 -11.12 3.66
CA PRO A 147 -3.49 -11.96 2.60
C PRO A 147 -4.49 -11.22 1.71
N TYR A 148 -5.33 -10.34 2.29
CA TYR A 148 -6.28 -9.53 1.53
C TYR A 148 -5.58 -8.56 0.58
N LEU A 149 -4.63 -7.76 1.10
CA LEU A 149 -3.95 -6.75 0.31
C LEU A 149 -3.05 -7.39 -0.76
N ARG A 150 -2.42 -8.52 -0.46
CA ARG A 150 -1.69 -9.32 -1.43
C ARG A 150 -2.59 -9.70 -2.60
N TYR A 151 -3.71 -10.36 -2.31
CA TYR A 151 -4.65 -10.81 -3.35
C TYR A 151 -5.22 -9.64 -4.16
N ALA A 152 -5.52 -8.49 -3.52
CA ALA A 152 -5.99 -7.30 -4.20
C ALA A 152 -4.95 -6.77 -5.21
N LEU A 153 -3.67 -6.66 -4.82
CA LEU A 153 -2.60 -6.19 -5.70
C LEU A 153 -2.27 -7.21 -6.80
N GLU A 154 -2.21 -8.50 -6.47
CA GLU A 154 -2.01 -9.57 -7.46
C GLU A 154 -3.12 -9.60 -8.51
N SER A 155 -4.37 -9.31 -8.11
CA SER A 155 -5.52 -9.25 -9.01
C SER A 155 -5.39 -8.20 -10.12
N ILE A 156 -4.58 -7.16 -9.91
CA ILE A 156 -4.31 -6.11 -10.92
C ILE A 156 -2.97 -6.29 -11.63
N GLY A 157 -2.18 -7.34 -11.31
CA GLY A 157 -0.92 -7.66 -11.98
C GLY A 157 0.34 -7.33 -11.17
N ILE A 158 0.22 -6.79 -9.96
CA ILE A 158 1.37 -6.51 -9.08
C ILE A 158 1.69 -7.78 -8.29
N GLN A 159 2.82 -8.43 -8.62
CA GLN A 159 3.23 -9.72 -8.04
C GLN A 159 4.43 -9.59 -7.09
N SER A 160 5.31 -8.61 -7.35
CA SER A 160 6.57 -8.38 -6.61
C SER A 160 6.31 -7.65 -5.29
N ILE A 161 5.60 -8.30 -4.32
CA ILE A 161 5.12 -7.69 -3.08
C ILE A 161 5.90 -8.20 -1.87
N SER A 162 6.46 -7.26 -1.10
CA SER A 162 7.13 -7.51 0.19
C SER A 162 6.40 -6.82 1.32
N PHE A 163 5.97 -7.58 2.34
CA PHE A 163 5.38 -7.03 3.57
C PHE A 163 6.45 -6.84 4.63
N ILE A 164 6.52 -5.64 5.19
CA ILE A 164 7.43 -5.26 6.29
C ILE A 164 6.57 -4.97 7.51
N LEU A 165 6.62 -5.87 8.48
CA LEU A 165 5.74 -5.83 9.65
C LEU A 165 6.42 -5.11 10.82
N MET A 166 5.78 -4.07 11.34
CA MET A 166 6.15 -3.35 12.55
C MET A 166 5.09 -3.62 13.61
N GLN A 167 5.34 -4.62 14.44
CA GLN A 167 4.41 -5.11 15.45
C GLN A 167 4.76 -4.61 16.84
N GLY A 168 3.79 -4.53 17.74
CA GLY A 168 4.01 -4.12 19.13
C GLY A 168 4.22 -2.62 19.34
N LEU A 169 3.72 -1.78 18.43
CA LEU A 169 3.95 -0.32 18.44
C LEU A 169 3.30 0.41 19.62
N VAL A 170 2.49 -0.26 20.43
CA VAL A 170 1.92 0.29 21.68
C VAL A 170 2.67 -0.18 22.94
N GLY A 171 3.75 -0.95 22.79
CA GLY A 171 4.55 -1.52 23.89
C GLY A 171 5.59 -0.57 24.50
N GLY A 172 5.52 0.73 24.20
CA GLY A 172 6.48 1.73 24.66
C GLY A 172 7.72 1.86 23.76
N ASP A 173 8.61 2.80 24.09
CA ASP A 173 9.72 3.24 23.23
C ASP A 173 10.68 2.12 22.82
N ALA A 174 10.99 1.21 23.72
CA ALA A 174 11.86 0.07 23.42
C ALA A 174 11.26 -0.85 22.35
N SER A 175 9.96 -1.17 22.44
CA SER A 175 9.24 -1.99 21.47
C SER A 175 9.14 -1.29 20.11
N VAL A 176 8.89 0.01 20.11
CA VAL A 176 8.85 0.82 18.88
C VAL A 176 10.23 0.83 18.21
N SER A 177 11.30 1.05 19.00
CA SER A 177 12.69 1.06 18.50
C SER A 177 13.08 -0.28 17.89
N GLU A 178 12.74 -1.40 18.55
CA GLU A 178 12.97 -2.77 18.03
C GLU A 178 12.24 -2.98 16.70
N ALA A 179 10.95 -2.63 16.65
CA ALA A 179 10.12 -2.79 15.43
C ALA A 179 10.66 -1.97 14.24
N LEU A 180 11.07 -0.73 14.47
CA LEU A 180 11.63 0.14 13.43
C LEU A 180 13.01 -0.35 12.97
N SER A 181 13.88 -0.77 13.88
CA SER A 181 15.19 -1.34 13.54
C SER A 181 15.04 -2.61 12.71
N GLY A 182 14.14 -3.50 13.11
CA GLY A 182 13.80 -4.72 12.35
C GLY A 182 13.27 -4.41 10.95
N ALA A 183 12.42 -3.41 10.84
CA ALA A 183 11.85 -2.99 9.56
C ALA A 183 12.91 -2.38 8.61
N ARG A 184 13.82 -1.52 9.12
CA ARG A 184 14.96 -1.00 8.34
C ARG A 184 15.84 -2.14 7.83
N SER A 185 16.19 -3.07 8.72
CA SER A 185 16.99 -4.25 8.35
C SER A 185 16.29 -5.13 7.33
N ALA A 186 14.97 -5.27 7.40
CA ALA A 186 14.20 -6.02 6.40
C ALA A 186 14.22 -5.31 5.03
N LEU A 187 13.97 -4.01 4.99
CA LEU A 187 13.99 -3.22 3.75
C LEU A 187 15.36 -3.23 3.08
N SER A 188 16.44 -3.06 3.85
CA SER A 188 17.81 -3.03 3.32
C SER A 188 18.26 -4.32 2.63
N ARG A 189 17.54 -5.42 2.79
CA ARG A 189 17.80 -6.67 2.06
C ARG A 189 17.19 -6.72 0.65
N HIS A 190 16.33 -5.78 0.32
CA HIS A 190 15.62 -5.75 -0.96
C HIS A 190 16.16 -4.66 -1.90
N VAL A 191 16.15 -4.95 -3.20
CA VAL A 191 16.34 -3.93 -4.24
C VAL A 191 15.09 -3.04 -4.26
N PRO A 192 15.22 -1.69 -4.32
CA PRO A 192 16.45 -0.93 -4.56
C PRO A 192 17.25 -0.55 -3.30
N PHE A 193 16.74 -0.80 -2.10
CA PHE A 193 17.29 -0.30 -0.82
C PHE A 193 18.65 -0.92 -0.46
N ASN A 194 18.95 -2.13 -0.93
CA ASN A 194 20.25 -2.80 -0.67
C ASN A 194 21.43 -2.19 -1.45
N ARG A 195 21.19 -1.24 -2.35
CA ARG A 195 22.21 -0.54 -3.13
C ARG A 195 22.66 0.77 -2.48
N VAL A 196 22.00 1.17 -1.43
CA VAL A 196 22.35 2.39 -0.68
C VAL A 196 23.37 1.99 0.38
N ALA A 197 24.53 2.67 0.39
CA ALA A 197 25.51 2.48 1.46
C ALA A 197 24.87 2.79 2.82
N PRO A 198 25.20 2.04 3.90
CA PRO A 198 24.66 2.35 5.21
C PRO A 198 25.03 3.79 5.57
N VAL A 199 24.03 4.58 5.96
CA VAL A 199 24.27 5.90 6.55
C VAL A 199 25.05 5.66 7.82
N THR A 200 26.35 5.95 7.79
CA THR A 200 27.18 5.93 8.98
C THR A 200 26.66 6.99 9.94
N ALA A 201 26.24 6.55 11.11
CA ALA A 201 25.78 7.39 12.22
C ALA A 201 26.91 8.30 12.74
#